data_51dff41a6cf6363f3ba414f02340999d
#
_entry.id   51dff41a6cf6363f3ba414f02340999d
#
_cell.length_a   1.000
_cell.length_b   1.000
_cell.length_c   1.000
_cell.angle_alpha   90.00
_cell.angle_beta   90.00
_cell.angle_gamma   90.00
#
_symmetry.space_group_name_H-M   'P 1'
#
loop_
_entity.id
_entity.type
_entity.pdbx_description
1 polymer ?
#
loop_
_entity_poly.entity_id
_entity_poly.type
_entity_poly.pdbx_seq_one_letter_code
_entity_poly.pdbx_strand_id
1 'polypeptide(L)'
;DIMDMLSDIENKYLSWRIEGSDIANINENASESEPVMPSKWTYSYLENVLDLARKSSGAFDPTLGRVSQLWNLESDNPYIPSKSELTELLLETGWEKISLSDGEVFLKDGVQIDLGAVGKGIGCDEAQKMLEEADADAAVVSVGGSILTYGKKPDGKPWKIGIANPRNEDGESYLGSLTINGTCSISTSGDYEKYVIEDGVRYHHILDPKTGFPADSGL
;
A
#
# COMPACT_ATOMS: atom_id res chain seq x y z
N ASP A 1 -15.92 3.43 15.52
CA ASP A 1 -16.54 3.43 14.17
C ASP A 1 -15.49 3.09 13.10
N ILE A 2 -15.86 3.05 11.81
CA ILE A 2 -14.94 2.71 10.72
C ILE A 2 -13.78 3.71 10.63
N MET A 3 -14.02 4.98 10.84
CA MET A 3 -12.96 6.00 10.76
C MET A 3 -11.94 5.84 11.89
N ASP A 4 -12.40 5.54 13.11
CA ASP A 4 -11.50 5.24 14.22
C ASP A 4 -10.67 4.00 13.95
N MET A 5 -11.30 2.94 13.39
CA MET A 5 -10.60 1.72 13.00
C MET A 5 -9.54 1.97 11.94
N LEU A 6 -9.84 2.75 10.89
CA LEU A 6 -8.86 3.11 9.85
C LEU A 6 -7.68 3.90 10.42
N SER A 7 -7.97 4.85 11.33
CA SER A 7 -6.94 5.60 12.05
C SER A 7 -6.07 4.69 12.92
N ASP A 8 -6.68 3.74 13.62
CA ASP A 8 -5.96 2.76 14.43
C ASP A 8 -5.06 1.87 13.58
N ILE A 9 -5.54 1.41 12.42
CA ILE A 9 -4.75 0.60 11.48
C ILE A 9 -3.47 1.36 11.06
N GLU A 10 -3.61 2.60 10.64
CA GLU A 10 -2.45 3.40 10.26
C GLU A 10 -1.51 3.65 11.43
N ASN A 11 -2.04 4.14 12.55
CA ASN A 11 -1.24 4.64 13.66
C ASN A 11 -0.60 3.53 14.51
N LYS A 12 -1.28 2.39 14.67
CA LYS A 12 -0.82 1.33 15.57
C LYS A 12 -0.11 0.20 14.84
N TYR A 13 -0.42 -0.02 13.57
CA TYR A 13 0.01 -1.25 12.90
C TYR A 13 0.84 -1.02 11.65
N LEU A 14 0.35 -0.24 10.65
CA LEU A 14 0.91 -0.27 9.30
C LEU A 14 1.95 0.80 8.99
N SER A 15 1.87 1.98 9.61
CA SER A 15 2.73 3.09 9.21
C SER A 15 4.14 2.96 9.80
N TRP A 16 5.12 2.75 8.95
CA TRP A 16 6.52 2.80 9.36
C TRP A 16 6.98 4.21 9.79
N ARG A 17 6.20 5.24 9.49
CA ARG A 17 6.49 6.66 9.84
C ARG A 17 6.05 7.03 11.25
N ILE A 18 5.24 6.20 11.89
CA ILE A 18 4.66 6.48 13.20
C ILE A 18 5.38 5.64 14.24
N GLU A 19 6.10 6.34 15.12
CA GLU A 19 6.81 5.73 16.25
C GLU A 19 5.84 4.90 17.10
N GLY A 20 6.23 3.67 17.40
CA GLY A 20 5.46 2.73 18.20
C GLY A 20 4.41 1.93 17.41
N SER A 21 4.26 2.14 16.11
CA SER A 21 3.49 1.20 15.28
C SER A 21 4.22 -0.14 15.16
N ASP A 22 3.48 -1.21 14.87
CA ASP A 22 4.08 -2.54 14.71
C ASP A 22 5.15 -2.56 13.62
N ILE A 23 4.87 -1.97 12.44
CA ILE A 23 5.83 -1.93 11.33
C ILE A 23 7.04 -1.06 11.66
N ALA A 24 6.87 0.09 12.31
CA ALA A 24 8.01 0.89 12.76
C ALA A 24 8.89 0.10 13.75
N ASN A 25 8.27 -0.57 14.72
CA ASN A 25 8.97 -1.39 15.71
C ASN A 25 9.71 -2.59 15.06
N ILE A 26 9.09 -3.26 14.08
CA ILE A 26 9.75 -4.33 13.31
C ILE A 26 10.96 -3.76 12.57
N ASN A 27 10.81 -2.65 11.85
CA ASN A 27 11.87 -2.02 11.07
C ASN A 27 13.06 -1.54 11.94
N GLU A 28 12.79 -1.13 13.16
CA GLU A 28 13.81 -0.63 14.10
C GLU A 28 14.55 -1.75 14.83
N ASN A 29 13.84 -2.81 15.21
CA ASN A 29 14.33 -3.76 16.21
C ASN A 29 14.48 -5.20 15.70
N ALA A 30 13.87 -5.59 14.58
CA ALA A 30 14.00 -6.95 14.07
C ALA A 30 15.32 -7.17 13.34
N SER A 31 15.94 -8.32 13.59
CA SER A 31 17.12 -8.80 12.86
C SER A 31 17.02 -10.33 12.64
N GLU A 32 18.04 -10.94 12.04
CA GLU A 32 18.12 -12.39 11.89
C GLU A 32 18.27 -13.12 13.25
N SER A 33 18.84 -12.48 14.26
CA SER A 33 19.11 -13.07 15.59
C SER A 33 18.18 -12.56 16.68
N GLU A 34 17.56 -11.41 16.48
CA GLU A 34 16.68 -10.75 17.45
C GLU A 34 15.34 -10.45 16.74
N PRO A 35 14.36 -11.36 16.76
CA PRO A 35 13.07 -11.15 16.14
C PRO A 35 12.19 -10.20 16.95
N VAL A 36 11.21 -9.63 16.29
CA VAL A 36 10.14 -8.83 16.92
C VAL A 36 8.83 -9.61 16.83
N MET A 37 8.08 -9.63 17.94
CA MET A 37 6.73 -10.16 18.00
C MET A 37 5.72 -9.01 17.89
N PRO A 38 5.15 -8.74 16.72
CA PRO A 38 4.11 -7.73 16.55
C PRO A 38 2.77 -8.21 17.10
N SER A 39 1.73 -7.41 16.95
CA SER A 39 0.36 -7.87 17.19
C SER A 39 0.01 -9.04 16.27
N LYS A 40 -0.91 -9.90 16.71
CA LYS A 40 -1.41 -11.02 15.89
C LYS A 40 -2.04 -10.52 14.58
N TRP A 41 -2.63 -9.35 14.64
CA TRP A 41 -3.25 -8.70 13.47
C TRP A 41 -2.18 -8.39 12.41
N THR A 42 -1.12 -7.67 12.77
CA THR A 42 0.00 -7.34 11.86
C THR A 42 0.68 -8.60 11.34
N TYR A 43 0.92 -9.59 12.21
CA TYR A 43 1.53 -10.85 11.80
C TYR A 43 0.72 -11.55 10.69
N SER A 44 -0.60 -11.66 10.87
CA SER A 44 -1.48 -12.29 9.88
C SER A 44 -1.51 -11.54 8.55
N TYR A 45 -1.45 -10.21 8.58
CA TYR A 45 -1.34 -9.42 7.35
C TYR A 45 0.03 -9.57 6.67
N LEU A 46 1.11 -9.68 7.43
CA LEU A 46 2.43 -9.96 6.87
C LEU A 46 2.49 -11.32 6.15
N GLU A 47 1.81 -12.35 6.68
CA GLU A 47 1.68 -13.64 5.97
C GLU A 47 1.03 -13.45 4.59
N ASN A 48 -0.07 -12.69 4.51
CA ASN A 48 -0.76 -12.39 3.25
C ASN A 48 0.11 -11.53 2.31
N VAL A 49 0.83 -10.56 2.84
CA VAL A 49 1.75 -9.68 2.10
C VAL A 49 2.87 -10.50 1.46
N LEU A 50 3.49 -11.40 2.21
CA LEU A 50 4.54 -12.27 1.68
C LEU A 50 4.00 -13.29 0.66
N ASP A 51 2.77 -13.77 0.85
CA ASP A 51 2.11 -14.62 -0.15
C ASP A 51 1.86 -13.86 -1.46
N LEU A 52 1.45 -12.58 -1.38
CA LEU A 52 1.29 -11.71 -2.55
C LEU A 52 2.64 -11.45 -3.24
N ALA A 53 3.69 -11.14 -2.49
CA ALA A 53 5.04 -10.94 -3.03
C ALA A 53 5.51 -12.19 -3.78
N ARG A 54 5.33 -13.37 -3.19
CA ARG A 54 5.66 -14.65 -3.82
C ARG A 54 4.83 -14.89 -5.09
N LYS A 55 3.51 -14.70 -5.05
CA LYS A 55 2.60 -14.92 -6.18
C LYS A 55 2.87 -13.97 -7.35
N SER A 56 3.29 -12.73 -7.05
CA SER A 56 3.70 -11.76 -8.06
C SER A 56 5.11 -11.96 -8.57
N SER A 57 5.85 -12.97 -8.06
CA SER A 57 7.27 -13.18 -8.37
C SER A 57 8.13 -11.94 -8.08
N GLY A 58 7.81 -11.22 -7.00
CA GLY A 58 8.50 -10.02 -6.56
C GLY A 58 8.16 -8.75 -7.36
N ALA A 59 7.14 -8.76 -8.22
CA ALA A 59 6.65 -7.52 -8.84
C ALA A 59 6.02 -6.57 -7.80
N PHE A 60 5.41 -7.12 -6.76
CA PHE A 60 5.15 -6.44 -5.51
C PHE A 60 6.20 -6.90 -4.49
N ASP A 61 6.89 -5.95 -3.87
CA ASP A 61 7.89 -6.21 -2.84
C ASP A 61 7.69 -5.26 -1.66
N PRO A 62 7.36 -5.77 -0.46
CA PRO A 62 7.15 -4.94 0.72
C PRO A 62 8.44 -4.38 1.33
N THR A 63 9.61 -4.70 0.78
CA THR A 63 10.92 -4.29 1.34
C THR A 63 11.50 -3.04 0.72
N LEU A 64 10.73 -2.29 -0.08
CA LEU A 64 11.17 -1.05 -0.71
C LEU A 64 11.18 0.17 0.23
N GLY A 65 11.01 -0.01 1.53
CA GLY A 65 10.88 1.09 2.48
C GLY A 65 12.03 2.10 2.40
N ARG A 66 13.30 1.65 2.36
CA ARG A 66 14.46 2.55 2.24
C ARG A 66 14.55 3.24 0.87
N VAL A 67 14.13 2.56 -0.19
CA VAL A 67 14.06 3.16 -1.53
C VAL A 67 13.00 4.24 -1.58
N SER A 68 11.80 3.97 -1.03
CA SER A 68 10.72 4.97 -0.90
C SER A 68 11.15 6.18 -0.06
N GLN A 69 11.88 5.94 1.03
CA GLN A 69 12.43 7.00 1.89
C GLN A 69 13.43 7.87 1.14
N LEU A 70 14.32 7.28 0.33
CA LEU A 70 15.30 8.02 -0.43
C LEU A 70 14.63 8.94 -1.48
N TRP A 71 13.64 8.44 -2.20
CA TRP A 71 12.85 9.22 -3.15
C TRP A 71 12.10 10.38 -2.48
N ASN A 72 11.60 10.16 -1.27
CA ASN A 72 10.90 11.14 -0.44
C ASN A 72 9.79 11.94 -1.17
N LEU A 73 9.09 11.28 -2.09
CA LEU A 73 8.09 11.91 -2.98
C LEU A 73 6.84 12.45 -2.25
N GLU A 74 6.68 12.12 -0.98
CA GLU A 74 5.56 12.58 -0.15
C GLU A 74 5.88 13.88 0.62
N SER A 75 7.12 14.37 0.53
CA SER A 75 7.56 15.60 1.21
C SER A 75 7.56 16.81 0.30
N ASP A 76 7.73 17.99 0.91
CA ASP A 76 7.93 19.24 0.17
C ASP A 76 9.29 19.32 -0.54
N ASN A 77 10.20 18.38 -0.25
CA ASN A 77 11.53 18.31 -0.84
C ASN A 77 11.80 16.90 -1.38
N PRO A 78 11.16 16.50 -2.48
CA PRO A 78 11.42 15.21 -3.11
C PRO A 78 12.87 15.16 -3.62
N TYR A 79 13.45 13.95 -3.59
CA TYR A 79 14.79 13.71 -4.09
C TYR A 79 14.76 12.76 -5.26
N ILE A 80 15.59 13.00 -6.28
CA ILE A 80 15.75 12.08 -7.41
C ILE A 80 17.08 11.34 -7.24
N PRO A 81 17.03 10.07 -6.82
CA PRO A 81 18.24 9.30 -6.56
C PRO A 81 19.02 8.99 -7.84
N SER A 82 20.35 8.94 -7.71
CA SER A 82 21.20 8.40 -8.74
C SER A 82 21.04 6.87 -8.87
N LYS A 83 21.41 6.34 -10.03
CA LYS A 83 21.41 4.89 -10.24
C LYS A 83 22.32 4.14 -9.26
N SER A 84 23.43 4.73 -8.84
CA SER A 84 24.35 4.11 -7.87
C SER A 84 23.72 3.99 -6.49
N GLU A 85 23.08 5.06 -5.99
CA GLU A 85 22.38 5.03 -4.69
C GLU A 85 21.27 3.98 -4.67
N LEU A 86 20.45 3.92 -5.73
CA LEU A 86 19.42 2.88 -5.85
C LEU A 86 20.01 1.47 -5.91
N THR A 87 21.10 1.28 -6.66
CA THR A 87 21.74 -0.03 -6.76
C THR A 87 22.26 -0.52 -5.40
N GLU A 88 22.80 0.38 -4.57
CA GLU A 88 23.26 0.03 -3.22
C GLU A 88 22.08 -0.34 -2.31
N LEU A 89 21.00 0.45 -2.30
CA LEU A 89 19.82 0.16 -1.48
C LEU A 89 19.09 -1.12 -1.90
N LEU A 90 19.07 -1.43 -3.21
CA LEU A 90 18.44 -2.65 -3.70
C LEU A 90 19.15 -3.93 -3.24
N LEU A 91 20.40 -3.85 -2.79
CA LEU A 91 21.07 -4.99 -2.14
C LEU A 91 20.41 -5.36 -0.80
N GLU A 92 19.73 -4.43 -0.16
CA GLU A 92 19.04 -4.62 1.12
C GLU A 92 17.56 -4.96 0.93
N THR A 93 17.03 -4.96 -0.29
CA THR A 93 15.63 -5.32 -0.61
C THR A 93 15.49 -6.80 -0.98
N GLY A 94 14.27 -7.29 -1.02
CA GLY A 94 13.87 -8.65 -1.38
C GLY A 94 12.98 -9.27 -0.32
N TRP A 95 11.74 -9.57 -0.67
CA TRP A 95 10.74 -10.13 0.25
C TRP A 95 11.18 -11.45 0.90
N GLU A 96 12.08 -12.21 0.25
CA GLU A 96 12.66 -13.44 0.79
C GLU A 96 13.58 -13.20 2.00
N LYS A 97 13.91 -11.94 2.28
CA LYS A 97 14.70 -11.53 3.45
C LYS A 97 13.85 -11.33 4.70
N ILE A 98 12.52 -11.47 4.60
CA ILE A 98 11.60 -11.48 5.71
C ILE A 98 11.26 -12.93 6.03
N SER A 99 11.40 -13.33 7.28
CA SER A 99 10.98 -14.65 7.76
C SER A 99 9.97 -14.52 8.89
N LEU A 100 8.93 -15.35 8.85
CA LEU A 100 7.88 -15.42 9.87
C LEU A 100 7.92 -16.80 10.52
N SER A 101 7.99 -16.86 11.85
CA SER A 101 7.91 -18.10 12.62
C SER A 101 7.33 -17.84 14.00
N ASP A 102 6.38 -18.66 14.42
CA ASP A 102 5.80 -18.70 15.78
C ASP A 102 5.29 -17.32 16.30
N GLY A 103 4.82 -16.47 15.40
CA GLY A 103 4.36 -15.11 15.72
C GLY A 103 5.46 -14.07 15.73
N GLU A 104 6.68 -14.44 15.41
CA GLU A 104 7.85 -13.58 15.36
C GLU A 104 8.23 -13.22 13.91
N VAL A 105 8.76 -12.01 13.74
CA VAL A 105 9.23 -11.46 12.47
C VAL A 105 10.74 -11.28 12.53
N PHE A 106 11.43 -11.90 11.58
CA PHE A 106 12.88 -11.78 11.40
C PHE A 106 13.16 -10.99 10.12
N LEU A 107 14.09 -10.07 10.20
CA LEU A 107 14.58 -9.31 9.04
C LEU A 107 16.07 -9.57 8.84
N LYS A 108 16.52 -9.71 7.59
CA LYS A 108 17.93 -9.59 7.26
C LYS A 108 18.38 -8.14 7.38
N ASP A 109 19.67 -7.94 7.66
CA ASP A 109 20.25 -6.61 7.84
C ASP A 109 19.91 -5.67 6.68
N GLY A 110 19.50 -4.45 7.04
CA GLY A 110 19.17 -3.38 6.12
C GLY A 110 17.73 -3.40 5.56
N VAL A 111 17.00 -4.51 5.69
CA VAL A 111 15.60 -4.60 5.22
C VAL A 111 14.70 -3.65 6.01
N GLN A 112 13.85 -2.93 5.29
CA GLN A 112 12.76 -2.16 5.89
C GLN A 112 11.44 -2.40 5.16
N ILE A 113 10.42 -2.75 5.92
CA ILE A 113 9.07 -3.02 5.42
C ILE A 113 8.32 -1.70 5.19
N ASP A 114 7.69 -1.59 4.02
CA ASP A 114 6.71 -0.55 3.70
C ASP A 114 5.45 -1.21 3.15
N LEU A 115 4.33 -1.02 3.84
CA LEU A 115 3.02 -1.58 3.48
C LEU A 115 2.10 -0.56 2.78
N GLY A 116 2.62 0.59 2.36
CA GLY A 116 1.85 1.65 1.72
C GLY A 116 1.08 1.19 0.47
N ALA A 117 1.65 0.26 -0.29
CA ALA A 117 0.99 -0.27 -1.49
C ALA A 117 -0.25 -1.13 -1.20
N VAL A 118 -0.38 -1.73 -0.02
CA VAL A 118 -1.49 -2.60 0.38
C VAL A 118 -2.38 -2.01 1.47
N GLY A 119 -1.93 -0.98 2.18
CA GLY A 119 -2.61 -0.42 3.34
C GLY A 119 -4.05 0.02 3.06
N LYS A 120 -4.31 0.63 1.91
CA LYS A 120 -5.68 1.04 1.51
C LYS A 120 -6.60 -0.17 1.31
N GLY A 121 -6.08 -1.25 0.71
CA GLY A 121 -6.81 -2.52 0.54
C GLY A 121 -7.13 -3.17 1.88
N ILE A 122 -6.16 -3.21 2.78
CA ILE A 122 -6.33 -3.69 4.16
C ILE A 122 -7.44 -2.90 4.87
N GLY A 123 -7.43 -1.57 4.75
CA GLY A 123 -8.50 -0.73 5.30
C GLY A 123 -9.88 -1.04 4.73
N CYS A 124 -9.99 -1.35 3.43
CA CYS A 124 -11.25 -1.79 2.82
C CYS A 124 -11.69 -3.16 3.37
N ASP A 125 -10.78 -4.12 3.54
CA ASP A 125 -11.08 -5.45 4.07
C ASP A 125 -11.58 -5.38 5.52
N GLU A 126 -10.94 -4.58 6.35
CA GLU A 126 -11.38 -4.39 7.75
C GLU A 126 -12.71 -3.62 7.83
N ALA A 127 -12.92 -2.63 6.95
CA ALA A 127 -14.22 -1.95 6.86
C ALA A 127 -15.33 -2.91 6.44
N GLN A 128 -15.06 -3.84 5.52
CA GLN A 128 -16.02 -4.88 5.14
C GLN A 128 -16.40 -5.76 6.33
N LYS A 129 -15.42 -6.24 7.10
CA LYS A 129 -15.66 -7.05 8.31
C LYS A 129 -16.55 -6.33 9.32
N MET A 130 -16.27 -5.05 9.57
CA MET A 130 -17.09 -4.24 10.48
C MET A 130 -18.53 -4.06 9.98
N LEU A 131 -18.73 -3.92 8.67
CA LEU A 131 -20.06 -3.82 8.08
C LEU A 131 -20.82 -5.14 8.17
N GLU A 132 -20.13 -6.26 8.00
CA GLU A 132 -20.68 -7.62 8.18
C GLU A 132 -21.10 -7.85 9.65
N GLU A 133 -20.24 -7.52 10.60
CA GLU A 133 -20.53 -7.64 12.03
C GLU A 133 -21.68 -6.73 12.49
N ALA A 134 -21.86 -5.58 11.85
CA ALA A 134 -22.93 -4.64 12.11
C ALA A 134 -24.25 -5.00 11.39
N ASP A 135 -24.29 -6.10 10.61
CA ASP A 135 -25.44 -6.49 9.78
C ASP A 135 -25.91 -5.33 8.89
N ALA A 136 -24.98 -4.61 8.28
CA ALA A 136 -25.27 -3.46 7.45
C ALA A 136 -25.86 -3.88 6.09
N ASP A 137 -26.90 -3.18 5.62
CA ASP A 137 -27.54 -3.49 4.32
C ASP A 137 -26.67 -3.04 3.14
N ALA A 138 -26.12 -1.83 3.22
CA ALA A 138 -25.33 -1.24 2.12
C ALA A 138 -24.43 -0.11 2.63
N ALA A 139 -23.24 0.00 2.04
CA ALA A 139 -22.32 1.09 2.31
C ALA A 139 -21.39 1.36 1.12
N VAL A 140 -20.80 2.56 1.10
CA VAL A 140 -19.61 2.90 0.33
C VAL A 140 -18.58 3.46 1.29
N VAL A 141 -17.39 2.88 1.29
CA VAL A 141 -16.26 3.36 2.10
C VAL A 141 -15.13 3.74 1.16
N SER A 142 -14.58 4.94 1.33
CA SER A 142 -13.41 5.42 0.57
C SER A 142 -12.21 5.49 1.49
N VAL A 143 -11.14 4.80 1.12
CA VAL A 143 -9.87 4.74 1.85
C VAL A 143 -8.77 5.26 0.93
N GLY A 144 -8.51 6.57 0.97
CA GLY A 144 -7.43 7.19 0.20
C GLY A 144 -7.47 6.85 -1.31
N GLY A 145 -8.66 6.84 -1.93
CA GLY A 145 -8.84 6.51 -3.35
C GLY A 145 -9.13 5.03 -3.65
N SER A 146 -8.94 4.12 -2.70
CA SER A 146 -9.54 2.79 -2.75
C SER A 146 -10.99 2.87 -2.30
N ILE A 147 -11.89 2.15 -2.96
CA ILE A 147 -13.33 2.21 -2.71
C ILE A 147 -13.84 0.80 -2.44
N LEU A 148 -14.50 0.63 -1.29
CA LEU A 148 -15.32 -0.54 -0.99
C LEU A 148 -16.79 -0.19 -1.28
N THR A 149 -17.44 -0.95 -2.15
CA THR A 149 -18.91 -1.03 -2.21
C THR A 149 -19.35 -2.25 -1.40
N TYR A 150 -20.35 -2.11 -0.55
CA TYR A 150 -20.87 -3.20 0.28
C TYR A 150 -22.36 -3.35 0.10
N GLY A 151 -22.83 -4.60 0.02
CA GLY A 151 -24.23 -4.93 -0.11
C GLY A 151 -24.91 -4.42 -1.38
N LYS A 152 -26.20 -4.26 -1.34
CA LYS A 152 -27.01 -3.79 -2.48
C LYS A 152 -27.59 -2.41 -2.17
N LYS A 153 -27.51 -1.51 -3.13
CA LYS A 153 -28.16 -0.21 -3.00
C LYS A 153 -29.65 -0.36 -2.66
N PRO A 154 -30.17 0.49 -1.76
CA PRO A 154 -31.59 0.43 -1.37
C PRO A 154 -32.58 0.59 -2.54
N ASP A 155 -32.18 1.28 -3.61
CA ASP A 155 -32.98 1.46 -4.82
C ASP A 155 -32.89 0.29 -5.82
N GLY A 156 -32.17 -0.78 -5.47
CA GLY A 156 -31.94 -1.97 -6.27
C GLY A 156 -31.03 -1.78 -7.49
N LYS A 157 -30.48 -0.57 -7.68
CA LYS A 157 -29.56 -0.28 -8.80
C LYS A 157 -28.14 -0.70 -8.46
N PRO A 158 -27.31 -0.97 -9.47
CA PRO A 158 -25.90 -1.20 -9.25
C PRO A 158 -25.18 0.06 -8.74
N TRP A 159 -24.06 -0.15 -8.07
CA TRP A 159 -23.09 0.90 -7.76
C TRP A 159 -22.46 1.40 -9.07
N LYS A 160 -22.23 2.72 -9.16
CA LYS A 160 -21.48 3.31 -10.26
C LYS A 160 -20.29 4.07 -9.69
N ILE A 161 -19.09 3.63 -10.04
CA ILE A 161 -17.84 4.22 -9.59
C ILE A 161 -17.15 4.84 -10.80
N GLY A 162 -16.89 6.15 -10.73
CA GLY A 162 -16.19 6.88 -11.78
C GLY A 162 -14.71 6.51 -11.82
N ILE A 163 -14.15 6.37 -13.01
CA ILE A 163 -12.70 6.27 -13.24
C ILE A 163 -12.20 7.67 -13.59
N ALA A 164 -11.41 8.27 -12.71
CA ALA A 164 -10.88 9.61 -12.91
C ALA A 164 -9.98 9.68 -14.15
N ASN A 165 -10.04 10.79 -14.87
CA ASN A 165 -9.10 11.07 -15.95
C ASN A 165 -7.80 11.63 -15.33
N PRO A 166 -6.68 10.89 -15.36
CA PRO A 166 -5.44 11.29 -14.69
C PRO A 166 -4.75 12.48 -15.33
N ARG A 167 -5.08 12.81 -16.57
CA ARG A 167 -4.48 13.95 -17.28
C ARG A 167 -5.40 15.15 -17.37
N ASN A 168 -6.70 14.92 -17.49
CA ASN A 168 -7.76 15.96 -17.57
C ASN A 168 -7.45 17.12 -18.52
N GLU A 169 -6.65 16.86 -19.56
CA GLU A 169 -6.22 17.89 -20.52
C GLU A 169 -7.40 18.44 -21.36
N ASP A 170 -8.37 17.57 -21.62
CA ASP A 170 -9.57 17.91 -22.41
C ASP A 170 -10.74 18.43 -21.56
N GLY A 171 -10.54 18.62 -20.23
CA GLY A 171 -11.59 19.05 -19.30
C GLY A 171 -12.59 17.95 -18.91
N GLU A 172 -12.40 16.71 -19.37
CA GLU A 172 -13.20 15.56 -18.97
C GLU A 172 -12.69 14.98 -17.65
N SER A 173 -13.49 15.10 -16.60
CA SER A 173 -13.11 14.63 -15.26
C SER A 173 -13.03 13.10 -15.13
N TYR A 174 -13.66 12.35 -16.01
CA TYR A 174 -13.77 10.91 -15.95
C TYR A 174 -13.51 10.26 -17.31
N LEU A 175 -12.75 9.15 -17.31
CA LEU A 175 -12.59 8.28 -18.50
C LEU A 175 -13.80 7.36 -18.70
N GLY A 176 -14.56 7.08 -17.65
CA GLY A 176 -15.69 6.19 -17.70
C GLY A 176 -16.19 5.83 -16.30
N SER A 177 -17.01 4.79 -16.21
CA SER A 177 -17.49 4.28 -14.93
C SER A 177 -17.57 2.76 -14.91
N LEU A 178 -17.28 2.19 -13.72
CA LEU A 178 -17.53 0.80 -13.41
C LEU A 178 -18.94 0.63 -12.87
N THR A 179 -19.63 -0.42 -13.34
CA THR A 179 -20.95 -0.82 -12.83
C THR A 179 -20.78 -2.07 -11.99
N ILE A 180 -21.08 -2.00 -10.70
CA ILE A 180 -20.80 -3.06 -9.73
C ILE A 180 -22.08 -3.48 -9.03
N ASN A 181 -22.29 -4.80 -8.97
CA ASN A 181 -23.41 -5.40 -8.27
C ASN A 181 -22.89 -6.07 -6.98
N GLY A 182 -23.28 -5.52 -5.82
CA GLY A 182 -22.91 -6.08 -4.53
C GLY A 182 -21.59 -5.58 -3.97
N THR A 183 -20.95 -6.41 -3.16
CA THR A 183 -19.70 -6.08 -2.44
C THR A 183 -18.51 -6.26 -3.37
N CYS A 184 -17.67 -5.22 -3.44
CA CYS A 184 -16.46 -5.22 -4.25
C CYS A 184 -15.52 -4.11 -3.77
N SER A 185 -14.22 -4.40 -3.70
CA SER A 185 -13.17 -3.39 -3.51
C SER A 185 -12.53 -3.03 -4.84
N ILE A 186 -12.30 -1.73 -5.04
CA ILE A 186 -11.64 -1.17 -6.23
C ILE A 186 -10.49 -0.29 -5.75
N SER A 187 -9.28 -0.58 -6.19
CA SER A 187 -8.11 0.26 -5.95
C SER A 187 -7.53 0.72 -7.27
N THR A 188 -7.11 1.98 -7.30
CA THR A 188 -6.44 2.57 -8.45
C THR A 188 -5.02 2.93 -8.07
N SER A 189 -4.05 2.41 -8.83
CA SER A 189 -2.67 2.86 -8.77
C SER A 189 -2.44 3.86 -9.89
N GLY A 190 -1.91 5.03 -9.56
CA GLY A 190 -1.75 6.11 -10.55
C GLY A 190 -0.45 6.90 -10.35
N ASP A 191 0.20 7.23 -11.47
CA ASP A 191 1.42 8.01 -11.52
C ASP A 191 1.21 9.52 -11.27
N TYR A 192 -0.03 9.93 -11.06
CA TYR A 192 -0.46 11.33 -10.98
C TYR A 192 -0.74 11.82 -9.55
N GLU A 193 -0.76 10.93 -8.55
CA GLU A 193 -1.04 11.32 -7.16
C GLU A 193 0.19 11.86 -6.45
N LYS A 194 1.33 11.16 -6.57
CA LYS A 194 2.59 11.48 -5.89
C LYS A 194 3.73 11.36 -6.87
N TYR A 195 4.24 12.50 -7.33
CA TYR A 195 5.29 12.56 -8.33
C TYR A 195 6.05 13.89 -8.28
N VAL A 196 7.24 13.90 -8.87
CA VAL A 196 8.01 15.09 -9.18
C VAL A 196 8.30 15.12 -10.69
N ILE A 197 8.37 16.31 -11.27
CA ILE A 197 8.80 16.47 -12.67
C ILE A 197 10.15 17.20 -12.66
N GLU A 198 11.17 16.57 -13.29
CA GLU A 198 12.46 17.16 -13.53
C GLU A 198 12.85 16.89 -14.98
N ASP A 199 13.30 17.93 -15.68
CA ASP A 199 13.67 17.90 -17.10
C ASP A 199 12.60 17.27 -18.02
N GLY A 200 11.32 17.46 -17.69
CA GLY A 200 10.17 16.93 -18.44
C GLY A 200 9.88 15.45 -18.17
N VAL A 201 10.63 14.79 -17.30
CA VAL A 201 10.41 13.40 -16.89
C VAL A 201 9.60 13.39 -15.59
N ARG A 202 8.55 12.55 -15.54
CA ARG A 202 7.74 12.32 -14.35
C ARG A 202 8.30 11.16 -13.55
N TYR A 203 8.65 11.43 -12.31
CA TYR A 203 9.08 10.41 -11.33
C TYR A 203 7.97 10.22 -10.30
N HIS A 204 7.29 9.09 -10.34
CA HIS A 204 6.16 8.77 -9.47
C HIS A 204 6.51 7.70 -8.42
N HIS A 205 5.65 7.54 -7.43
CA HIS A 205 5.87 6.69 -6.26
C HIS A 205 5.68 5.18 -6.49
N ILE A 206 5.23 4.76 -7.67
CA ILE A 206 5.09 3.33 -7.99
C ILE A 206 6.42 2.87 -8.54
N LEU A 207 7.22 2.21 -7.68
CA LEU A 207 8.60 1.85 -7.99
C LEU A 207 8.70 0.42 -8.52
N ASP A 208 9.59 0.21 -9.49
CA ASP A 208 9.99 -1.13 -9.93
C ASP A 208 11.00 -1.72 -8.93
N PRO A 209 10.71 -2.85 -8.27
CA PRO A 209 11.61 -3.48 -7.30
C PRO A 209 12.97 -3.87 -7.85
N LYS A 210 13.08 -4.04 -9.17
CA LYS A 210 14.35 -4.43 -9.82
C LYS A 210 15.29 -3.26 -10.05
N THR A 211 14.75 -2.06 -10.21
CA THR A 211 15.54 -0.89 -10.59
C THR A 211 15.52 0.20 -9.53
N GLY A 212 14.51 0.22 -8.65
CA GLY A 212 14.24 1.29 -7.69
C GLY A 212 13.74 2.59 -8.34
N PHE A 213 13.66 2.65 -9.67
CA PHE A 213 13.05 3.77 -10.40
C PHE A 213 11.53 3.58 -10.53
N PRO A 214 10.80 4.66 -10.86
CA PRO A 214 9.40 4.55 -11.22
C PRO A 214 9.17 3.49 -12.30
N ALA A 215 8.14 2.66 -12.12
CA ALA A 215 7.79 1.62 -13.07
C ALA A 215 7.25 2.23 -14.37
N ASP A 216 7.73 1.75 -15.51
CA ASP A 216 7.23 2.11 -16.84
C ASP A 216 6.47 0.91 -17.43
N SER A 217 5.17 0.85 -17.16
CA SER A 217 4.30 -0.24 -17.63
C SER A 217 3.47 0.13 -18.86
N GLY A 218 3.55 1.38 -19.29
CA GLY A 218 2.73 1.91 -20.38
C GLY A 218 1.26 2.14 -20.01
N LEU A 219 0.93 2.20 -18.70
CA LEU A 219 -0.41 2.45 -18.15
C LEU A 219 -0.50 3.86 -17.58
#